data_3d0482c8820417a2450e33e723751132
#
_entry.id   3d0482c8820417a2450e33e723751132
#
_cell.length_a   1.000
_cell.length_b   1.000
_cell.length_c   1.000
_cell.angle_alpha   90.00
_cell.angle_beta   90.00
_cell.angle_gamma   90.00
#
_symmetry.space_group_name_H-M   'P 1'
#
loop_
_entity.id
_entity.type
_entity.pdbx_description
1 polymer ?
#
loop_
_entity_poly.entity_id
_entity_poly.type
_entity_poly.pdbx_seq_one_letter_code
_entity_poly.pdbx_strand_id
1 'polypeptide(L)'
;MKYLYRKPLLPVLLLLIFLFGTCFMTLFQKGMEEDRQRIEDIYNNTHIYIEAFPEADRAQNLRMVVYRGNAAAALPEIADSMMVQTCYYALADSQEKETLSLVYGTNNPNEYAKYQDFKIEWGQGFEQETFLDIEKQVSCLMDKDLATTLGISVGETFGIFPLAYEKQEVSDAPKITFTLAGVFARRQSGLAQNSLIVPNTIFKGEGGLLYDATMINNCFYQTYRLELNTDYNRQIDEVLEKIEEKLISKYTLVTNARTMRQAIRPIEQKLQLQEMLEIPLMVIFVIATMVLGLLLALSLKTELFLRFLIGEKRHLVLVKVLGSLFLTLCLGAGVSLLAVWFVAGSEWMMQAFTYLKITMAFTALIMTLPLVIISGKNLVKLYQQREG
;
A
#
# COMPACT_ATOMS: atom_id res chain seq x y z
N MET A 1 -41.44 -17.43 34.63
CA MET A 1 -40.82 -18.41 33.69
C MET A 1 -41.83 -19.27 32.92
N LYS A 2 -42.80 -19.95 33.57
CA LYS A 2 -43.75 -20.85 32.86
C LYS A 2 -44.49 -20.24 31.65
N TYR A 3 -44.73 -18.92 31.59
CA TYR A 3 -45.45 -18.29 30.48
C TYR A 3 -44.57 -17.98 29.29
N LEU A 4 -43.33 -17.56 29.49
CA LEU A 4 -42.35 -17.40 28.42
C LEU A 4 -42.13 -18.72 27.65
N TYR A 5 -42.22 -19.87 28.37
CA TYR A 5 -42.17 -21.20 27.77
C TYR A 5 -43.46 -21.61 27.03
N ARG A 6 -44.61 -21.00 27.35
CA ARG A 6 -45.89 -21.26 26.62
C ARG A 6 -45.99 -20.56 25.28
N LYS A 7 -45.26 -19.44 25.07
CA LYS A 7 -45.15 -18.74 23.78
C LYS A 7 -43.67 -18.44 23.47
N PRO A 8 -42.88 -19.44 23.14
CA PRO A 8 -41.43 -19.30 23.00
C PRO A 8 -41.02 -18.49 21.79
N LEU A 9 -41.94 -18.24 20.84
CA LEU A 9 -41.63 -17.60 19.56
C LEU A 9 -40.97 -16.22 19.71
N LEU A 10 -41.57 -15.31 20.51
CA LEU A 10 -41.05 -13.94 20.68
C LEU A 10 -39.67 -13.87 21.37
N PRO A 11 -39.45 -14.58 22.50
CA PRO A 11 -38.13 -14.67 23.11
C PRO A 11 -37.08 -15.26 22.17
N VAL A 12 -37.41 -16.32 21.42
CA VAL A 12 -36.50 -16.95 20.46
C VAL A 12 -36.17 -15.98 19.31
N LEU A 13 -37.17 -15.28 18.76
CA LEU A 13 -36.91 -14.25 17.73
C LEU A 13 -36.03 -13.12 18.25
N LEU A 14 -36.22 -12.67 19.48
CA LEU A 14 -35.38 -11.65 20.09
C LEU A 14 -33.92 -12.14 20.23
N LEU A 15 -33.72 -13.38 20.69
CA LEU A 15 -32.40 -14.01 20.78
C LEU A 15 -31.73 -14.12 19.42
N LEU A 16 -32.48 -14.53 18.38
CA LEU A 16 -31.97 -14.67 17.01
C LEU A 16 -31.56 -13.30 16.44
N ILE A 17 -32.37 -12.26 16.65
CA ILE A 17 -31.99 -10.91 16.17
C ILE A 17 -30.74 -10.39 16.92
N PHE A 18 -30.63 -10.61 18.22
CA PHE A 18 -29.42 -10.26 18.94
C PHE A 18 -28.19 -10.99 18.39
N LEU A 19 -28.33 -12.31 18.17
CA LEU A 19 -27.27 -13.15 17.62
C LEU A 19 -26.85 -12.68 16.23
N PHE A 20 -27.79 -12.69 15.28
CA PHE A 20 -27.50 -12.34 13.89
C PHE A 20 -27.08 -10.88 13.72
N GLY A 21 -27.76 -9.96 14.40
CA GLY A 21 -27.46 -8.53 14.30
C GLY A 21 -26.05 -8.22 14.85
N THR A 22 -25.70 -8.79 16.01
CA THR A 22 -24.38 -8.57 16.60
C THR A 22 -23.27 -9.20 15.75
N CYS A 23 -23.45 -10.45 15.31
CA CYS A 23 -22.50 -11.12 14.43
C CYS A 23 -22.35 -10.34 13.11
N PHE A 24 -23.46 -9.92 12.51
CA PHE A 24 -23.42 -9.15 11.26
C PHE A 24 -22.67 -7.83 11.42
N MET A 25 -23.00 -7.03 12.45
CA MET A 25 -22.33 -5.74 12.70
C MET A 25 -20.83 -5.94 12.97
N THR A 26 -20.48 -6.98 13.73
CA THR A 26 -19.05 -7.25 14.01
C THR A 26 -18.30 -7.71 12.77
N LEU A 27 -18.88 -8.59 11.94
CA LEU A 27 -18.26 -9.01 10.68
C LEU A 27 -18.16 -7.85 9.67
N PHE A 28 -19.15 -6.98 9.68
CA PHE A 28 -19.14 -5.78 8.84
C PHE A 28 -17.98 -4.86 9.20
N GLN A 29 -17.77 -4.60 10.49
CA GLN A 29 -16.63 -3.82 11.00
C GLN A 29 -15.29 -4.50 10.72
N LYS A 30 -15.22 -5.81 10.94
CA LYS A 30 -14.02 -6.60 10.61
C LYS A 30 -13.65 -6.45 9.13
N GLY A 31 -14.63 -6.55 8.24
CA GLY A 31 -14.41 -6.35 6.80
C GLY A 31 -13.89 -4.95 6.45
N MET A 32 -14.39 -3.91 7.14
CA MET A 32 -13.88 -2.54 6.98
C MET A 32 -12.42 -2.41 7.44
N GLU A 33 -12.08 -3.01 8.57
CA GLU A 33 -10.71 -2.97 9.09
C GLU A 33 -9.73 -3.74 8.21
N GLU A 34 -10.14 -4.91 7.71
CA GLU A 34 -9.35 -5.66 6.73
C GLU A 34 -9.12 -4.89 5.44
N ASP A 35 -10.13 -4.16 4.94
CA ASP A 35 -9.99 -3.31 3.77
C ASP A 35 -9.05 -2.11 4.03
N ARG A 36 -9.09 -1.50 5.23
CA ARG A 36 -8.12 -0.46 5.64
C ARG A 36 -6.70 -1.00 5.69
N GLN A 37 -6.51 -2.17 6.30
CA GLN A 37 -5.19 -2.80 6.37
C GLN A 37 -4.65 -3.13 4.98
N ARG A 38 -5.50 -3.60 4.05
CA ARG A 38 -5.11 -3.84 2.65
C ARG A 38 -4.63 -2.57 1.96
N ILE A 39 -5.30 -1.44 2.18
CA ILE A 39 -4.86 -0.14 1.63
C ILE A 39 -3.49 0.22 2.21
N GLU A 40 -3.30 0.09 3.53
CA GLU A 40 -2.02 0.31 4.19
C GLU A 40 -0.91 -0.59 3.61
N ASP A 41 -1.21 -1.89 3.48
CA ASP A 41 -0.27 -2.85 2.92
C ASP A 41 0.13 -2.50 1.48
N ILE A 42 -0.82 -2.02 0.66
CA ILE A 42 -0.51 -1.57 -0.70
C ILE A 42 0.40 -0.34 -0.66
N TYR A 43 0.13 0.65 0.19
CA TYR A 43 0.99 1.81 0.32
C TYR A 43 2.39 1.46 0.81
N ASN A 44 2.50 0.59 1.82
CA ASN A 44 3.78 0.27 2.47
C ASN A 44 4.66 -0.67 1.64
N ASN A 45 4.06 -1.50 0.77
CA ASN A 45 4.79 -2.53 0.02
C ASN A 45 4.92 -2.25 -1.48
N THR A 46 4.33 -1.16 -1.98
CA THR A 46 4.44 -0.84 -3.41
C THR A 46 5.70 0.00 -3.67
N HIS A 47 6.62 -0.54 -4.46
CA HIS A 47 7.75 0.21 -4.97
C HIS A 47 7.31 1.11 -6.12
N ILE A 48 7.38 2.42 -5.91
CA ILE A 48 7.05 3.42 -6.93
C ILE A 48 8.33 3.92 -7.57
N TYR A 49 8.35 3.84 -8.89
CA TYR A 49 9.43 4.36 -9.71
C TYR A 49 8.94 5.58 -10.48
N ILE A 50 9.81 6.58 -10.55
CA ILE A 50 9.61 7.81 -11.30
C ILE A 50 10.71 7.89 -12.34
N GLU A 51 10.35 7.83 -13.61
CA GLU A 51 11.26 7.96 -14.73
C GLU A 51 11.09 9.33 -15.38
N ALA A 52 12.20 10.02 -15.60
CA ALA A 52 12.20 11.31 -16.24
C ALA A 52 12.76 11.18 -17.67
N PHE A 53 11.95 11.58 -18.64
CA PHE A 53 12.31 11.60 -20.05
C PHE A 53 12.46 13.05 -20.53
N PRO A 54 13.58 13.42 -21.17
CA PRO A 54 13.72 14.74 -21.76
C PRO A 54 12.73 14.91 -22.93
N GLU A 55 12.09 16.06 -23.04
CA GLU A 55 11.30 16.39 -24.22
C GLU A 55 12.18 16.45 -25.47
N ALA A 56 11.75 15.83 -26.56
CA ALA A 56 12.52 15.55 -27.79
C ALA A 56 13.16 16.80 -28.45
N ASP A 57 12.60 17.98 -28.25
CA ASP A 57 13.07 19.21 -28.91
C ASP A 57 14.32 19.83 -28.30
N ARG A 58 14.90 19.27 -27.22
CA ARG A 58 15.98 19.91 -26.45
C ARG A 58 17.13 18.99 -26.05
N ALA A 59 17.50 18.06 -26.89
CA ALA A 59 18.71 17.24 -26.72
C ALA A 59 19.99 18.08 -26.46
N GLN A 60 20.00 19.35 -26.86
CA GLN A 60 21.14 20.28 -26.67
C GLN A 60 21.31 20.81 -25.22
N ASN A 61 20.31 20.64 -24.34
CA ASN A 61 20.38 21.14 -22.95
C ASN A 61 20.64 20.04 -21.91
N LEU A 62 21.15 18.90 -22.31
CA LEU A 62 21.46 17.76 -21.43
C LEU A 62 22.48 18.09 -20.32
N ARG A 63 23.34 19.11 -20.51
CA ARG A 63 24.28 19.58 -19.47
C ARG A 63 23.59 19.97 -18.15
N MET A 64 22.41 20.56 -18.25
CA MET A 64 21.66 20.97 -17.05
C MET A 64 21.03 19.78 -16.32
N VAL A 65 20.77 18.68 -17.02
CA VAL A 65 20.09 17.49 -16.49
C VAL A 65 20.93 16.80 -15.43
N VAL A 66 22.24 16.63 -15.66
CA VAL A 66 23.13 15.89 -14.76
C VAL A 66 23.18 16.50 -13.37
N TYR A 67 23.45 17.80 -13.30
CA TYR A 67 23.60 18.49 -12.01
C TYR A 67 22.30 18.55 -11.22
N ARG A 68 21.18 18.74 -11.92
CA ARG A 68 19.85 18.84 -11.30
C ARG A 68 19.22 17.49 -11.02
N GLY A 69 19.52 16.47 -11.82
CA GLY A 69 19.17 15.11 -11.53
C GLY A 69 19.72 14.63 -10.19
N ASN A 70 20.96 14.96 -9.88
CA ASN A 70 21.55 14.69 -8.58
C ASN A 70 20.80 15.40 -7.44
N ALA A 71 20.31 16.62 -7.67
CA ALA A 71 19.54 17.36 -6.67
C ALA A 71 18.17 16.74 -6.41
N ALA A 72 17.50 16.20 -7.44
CA ALA A 72 16.26 15.46 -7.27
C ALA A 72 16.48 14.10 -6.59
N ALA A 73 17.55 13.38 -6.94
CA ALA A 73 17.91 12.10 -6.30
C ALA A 73 18.35 12.27 -4.84
N ALA A 74 18.76 13.46 -4.42
CA ALA A 74 19.13 13.76 -3.04
C ALA A 74 17.96 14.19 -2.15
N LEU A 75 16.72 14.16 -2.65
CA LEU A 75 15.54 14.43 -1.86
C LEU A 75 15.34 13.29 -0.81
N PRO A 76 14.94 13.61 0.44
CA PRO A 76 14.73 12.62 1.48
C PRO A 76 13.60 11.63 1.14
N GLU A 77 12.71 12.01 0.24
CA GLU A 77 11.62 11.18 -0.25
C GLU A 77 12.09 10.09 -1.22
N ILE A 78 13.32 10.18 -1.74
CA ILE A 78 13.89 9.22 -2.69
C ILE A 78 14.74 8.20 -1.93
N ALA A 79 14.41 6.92 -2.08
CA ALA A 79 15.12 5.81 -1.45
C ALA A 79 16.37 5.41 -2.25
N ASP A 80 16.23 5.34 -3.58
CA ASP A 80 17.31 4.96 -4.49
C ASP A 80 17.17 5.66 -5.84
N SER A 81 18.25 5.73 -6.58
CA SER A 81 18.27 6.31 -7.92
C SER A 81 19.12 5.50 -8.86
N MET A 82 18.64 5.32 -10.08
CA MET A 82 19.39 4.71 -11.17
C MET A 82 19.53 5.74 -12.31
N MET A 83 20.75 6.23 -12.47
CA MET A 83 21.12 7.15 -13.53
C MET A 83 22.09 6.44 -14.48
N VAL A 84 21.72 6.41 -15.75
CA VAL A 84 22.54 5.77 -16.78
C VAL A 84 22.89 6.81 -17.85
N GLN A 85 24.17 7.06 -18.00
CA GLN A 85 24.75 7.92 -19.01
C GLN A 85 25.40 7.09 -20.11
N THR A 86 25.36 7.55 -21.33
CA THR A 86 26.00 6.88 -22.47
C THR A 86 26.95 7.80 -23.18
N CYS A 87 28.08 7.27 -23.58
CA CYS A 87 29.00 7.94 -24.53
C CYS A 87 29.60 6.95 -25.51
N TYR A 88 30.08 7.46 -26.64
CA TYR A 88 30.83 6.68 -27.61
C TYR A 88 32.33 6.66 -27.26
N TYR A 89 32.99 5.57 -27.56
CA TYR A 89 34.42 5.44 -27.35
C TYR A 89 35.08 4.56 -28.43
N ALA A 90 36.40 4.70 -28.60
CA ALA A 90 37.24 3.82 -29.40
C ALA A 90 38.19 3.07 -28.48
N LEU A 91 38.51 1.81 -28.85
CA LEU A 91 39.50 1.00 -28.17
C LEU A 91 40.91 1.45 -28.55
N ALA A 92 41.81 1.57 -27.56
CA ALA A 92 43.14 2.12 -27.76
C ALA A 92 44.06 1.22 -28.59
N ASP A 93 43.86 -0.08 -28.55
CA ASP A 93 44.78 -1.09 -29.11
C ASP A 93 44.25 -1.77 -30.36
N SER A 94 43.05 -1.37 -30.86
CA SER A 94 42.54 -1.88 -32.12
C SER A 94 43.31 -1.28 -33.31
N GLN A 95 43.91 -2.13 -34.14
CA GLN A 95 44.53 -1.70 -35.39
C GLN A 95 43.49 -1.10 -36.38
N GLU A 96 42.24 -1.40 -36.19
CA GLU A 96 41.10 -0.86 -36.92
C GLU A 96 40.45 0.21 -36.03
N LYS A 97 40.65 1.49 -36.37
CA LYS A 97 40.11 2.70 -35.67
C LYS A 97 38.57 2.80 -35.66
N GLU A 98 37.86 1.78 -36.11
CA GLU A 98 36.42 1.86 -36.41
C GLU A 98 35.48 1.12 -35.45
N THR A 99 35.96 0.47 -34.39
CA THR A 99 35.03 -0.20 -33.46
C THR A 99 34.43 0.83 -32.50
N LEU A 100 33.46 1.56 -33.00
CA LEU A 100 32.61 2.43 -32.20
C LEU A 100 31.77 1.59 -31.23
N SER A 101 31.99 1.80 -29.97
CA SER A 101 31.28 1.08 -28.91
C SER A 101 30.66 2.09 -27.94
N LEU A 102 29.63 1.67 -27.23
CA LEU A 102 28.97 2.47 -26.23
C LEU A 102 29.43 2.14 -24.81
N VAL A 103 29.71 3.17 -24.03
CA VAL A 103 29.92 3.06 -22.59
C VAL A 103 28.64 3.49 -21.88
N TYR A 104 28.18 2.65 -20.97
CA TYR A 104 27.05 2.94 -20.09
C TYR A 104 27.59 3.15 -18.67
N GLY A 105 27.55 4.41 -18.21
CA GLY A 105 27.91 4.74 -16.83
C GLY A 105 26.70 4.71 -15.92
N THR A 106 26.73 3.91 -14.89
CA THR A 106 25.63 3.78 -13.91
C THR A 106 26.11 4.02 -12.49
N ASN A 107 25.23 4.61 -11.66
CA ASN A 107 25.45 4.72 -10.22
C ASN A 107 24.92 3.50 -9.46
N ASN A 108 24.05 2.69 -10.07
CA ASN A 108 23.47 1.48 -9.48
C ASN A 108 23.53 0.32 -10.46
N PRO A 109 24.67 -0.40 -10.51
CA PRO A 109 24.89 -1.48 -11.47
C PRO A 109 23.96 -2.68 -11.27
N ASN A 110 23.57 -2.97 -10.03
CA ASN A 110 22.70 -4.10 -9.72
C ASN A 110 21.27 -3.87 -10.23
N GLU A 111 20.73 -2.67 -10.02
CA GLU A 111 19.41 -2.32 -10.52
C GLU A 111 19.42 -2.18 -12.04
N TYR A 112 20.51 -1.67 -12.61
CA TYR A 112 20.68 -1.59 -14.05
C TYR A 112 20.73 -2.98 -14.69
N ALA A 113 21.38 -3.95 -14.05
CA ALA A 113 21.39 -5.33 -14.51
C ALA A 113 20.00 -5.96 -14.55
N LYS A 114 19.19 -5.70 -13.53
CA LYS A 114 17.78 -6.14 -13.49
C LYS A 114 16.94 -5.43 -14.57
N TYR A 115 17.09 -4.12 -14.69
CA TYR A 115 16.36 -3.30 -15.64
C TYR A 115 16.61 -3.70 -17.09
N GLN A 116 17.87 -4.03 -17.43
CA GLN A 116 18.28 -4.43 -18.77
C GLN A 116 18.25 -5.95 -19.02
N ASP A 117 17.89 -6.75 -18.00
CA ASP A 117 17.87 -8.22 -18.06
C ASP A 117 19.15 -8.84 -18.63
N PHE A 118 20.31 -8.38 -18.16
CA PHE A 118 21.57 -9.01 -18.49
C PHE A 118 22.12 -9.84 -17.33
N LYS A 119 22.92 -10.87 -17.63
CA LYS A 119 23.53 -11.74 -16.65
C LYS A 119 25.04 -11.73 -16.80
N ILE A 120 25.74 -11.62 -15.65
CA ILE A 120 27.18 -11.82 -15.61
C ILE A 120 27.47 -13.31 -15.76
N GLU A 121 28.27 -13.66 -16.76
CA GLU A 121 28.67 -15.05 -17.06
C GLU A 121 30.05 -15.40 -16.47
N TRP A 122 30.99 -14.45 -16.49
CA TRP A 122 32.34 -14.65 -15.98
C TRP A 122 32.75 -13.46 -15.12
N GLY A 123 33.55 -13.72 -14.09
CA GLY A 123 34.05 -12.71 -13.18
C GLY A 123 33.17 -12.51 -11.95
N GLN A 124 33.49 -11.50 -11.16
CA GLN A 124 32.74 -11.14 -9.96
C GLN A 124 31.57 -10.22 -10.34
N GLY A 125 30.43 -10.46 -9.71
CA GLY A 125 29.32 -9.54 -9.75
C GLY A 125 29.71 -8.19 -9.12
N PHE A 126 28.89 -7.19 -9.37
CA PHE A 126 29.09 -5.88 -8.77
C PHE A 126 28.97 -5.93 -7.25
N GLU A 127 30.05 -5.74 -6.55
CA GLU A 127 30.02 -5.13 -5.23
C GLU A 127 29.94 -3.63 -5.47
N GLN A 128 28.83 -3.01 -5.12
CA GLN A 128 28.53 -1.61 -5.46
C GLN A 128 29.63 -0.65 -4.94
N GLU A 129 30.16 -0.92 -3.76
CA GLU A 129 31.23 -0.13 -3.15
C GLU A 129 32.54 -0.19 -3.98
N THR A 130 32.93 -1.37 -4.39
CA THR A 130 34.15 -1.58 -5.19
C THR A 130 34.01 -1.01 -6.59
N PHE A 131 32.82 -1.08 -7.16
CA PHE A 131 32.54 -0.56 -8.50
C PHE A 131 32.56 0.98 -8.53
N LEU A 132 32.18 1.65 -7.45
CA LEU A 132 32.14 3.11 -7.37
C LEU A 132 33.47 3.72 -6.91
N ASP A 133 34.42 2.94 -6.42
CA ASP A 133 35.73 3.41 -5.95
C ASP A 133 36.72 3.58 -7.13
N ILE A 134 36.76 4.81 -7.65
CA ILE A 134 37.63 5.16 -8.79
C ILE A 134 39.07 5.46 -8.41
N GLU A 135 39.40 5.63 -7.13
CA GLU A 135 40.73 6.06 -6.70
C GLU A 135 41.77 4.97 -6.87
N LYS A 136 41.40 3.71 -6.88
CA LYS A 136 42.35 2.57 -6.93
C LYS A 136 42.46 1.94 -8.31
N GLN A 137 41.34 1.70 -8.97
CA GLN A 137 41.29 1.10 -10.29
C GLN A 137 39.87 1.20 -10.85
N VAL A 138 39.74 1.72 -12.07
CA VAL A 138 38.37 1.79 -12.68
C VAL A 138 37.99 0.41 -13.16
N SER A 139 37.05 -0.20 -12.48
CA SER A 139 36.50 -1.48 -12.86
C SER A 139 35.39 -1.30 -13.90
N CYS A 140 35.30 -2.24 -14.85
CA CYS A 140 34.21 -2.26 -15.83
C CYS A 140 33.65 -3.66 -16.04
N LEU A 141 32.44 -3.73 -16.60
CA LEU A 141 31.92 -4.94 -17.22
C LEU A 141 31.94 -4.77 -18.74
N MET A 142 32.20 -5.86 -19.43
CA MET A 142 32.28 -5.91 -20.89
C MET A 142 31.27 -6.90 -21.47
N ASP A 143 30.71 -6.55 -22.61
CA ASP A 143 29.92 -7.48 -23.41
C ASP A 143 30.77 -8.69 -23.82
N LYS A 144 30.19 -9.87 -23.73
CA LYS A 144 30.87 -11.15 -24.05
C LYS A 144 31.47 -11.19 -25.44
N ASP A 145 30.73 -10.70 -26.42
CA ASP A 145 31.19 -10.68 -27.81
C ASP A 145 32.41 -9.79 -27.97
N LEU A 146 32.42 -8.63 -27.27
CA LEU A 146 33.53 -7.71 -27.27
C LEU A 146 34.76 -8.32 -26.55
N ALA A 147 34.55 -8.89 -25.36
CA ALA A 147 35.65 -9.54 -24.61
C ALA A 147 36.30 -10.66 -25.41
N THR A 148 35.51 -11.47 -26.11
CA THR A 148 36.00 -12.57 -26.99
C THR A 148 36.75 -12.02 -28.18
N THR A 149 36.24 -10.95 -28.83
CA THR A 149 36.87 -10.34 -30.01
C THR A 149 38.25 -9.74 -29.67
N LEU A 150 38.35 -9.12 -28.49
CA LEU A 150 39.59 -8.48 -28.02
C LEU A 150 40.55 -9.47 -27.33
N GLY A 151 40.09 -10.66 -26.99
CA GLY A 151 40.86 -11.64 -26.24
C GLY A 151 41.20 -11.20 -24.81
N ILE A 152 40.40 -10.30 -24.23
CA ILE A 152 40.65 -9.77 -22.87
C ILE A 152 39.97 -10.67 -21.85
N SER A 153 40.74 -11.07 -20.82
CA SER A 153 40.28 -11.91 -19.71
C SER A 153 39.92 -11.09 -18.48
N VAL A 154 39.06 -11.64 -17.61
CA VAL A 154 38.74 -11.01 -16.32
C VAL A 154 40.02 -10.79 -15.50
N GLY A 155 40.19 -9.57 -14.97
CA GLY A 155 41.37 -9.11 -14.24
C GLY A 155 42.41 -8.40 -15.12
N GLU A 156 42.29 -8.47 -16.44
CA GLU A 156 43.20 -7.75 -17.34
C GLU A 156 42.80 -6.29 -17.51
N THR A 157 43.78 -5.46 -17.87
CA THR A 157 43.62 -4.02 -18.08
C THR A 157 43.63 -3.69 -19.57
N PHE A 158 42.76 -2.78 -19.98
CA PHE A 158 42.72 -2.25 -21.34
C PHE A 158 42.43 -0.76 -21.34
N GLY A 159 42.70 -0.10 -22.45
CA GLY A 159 42.50 1.34 -22.57
C GLY A 159 41.40 1.74 -23.56
N ILE A 160 40.74 2.81 -23.29
CA ILE A 160 39.77 3.43 -24.22
C ILE A 160 40.14 4.89 -24.49
N PHE A 161 39.73 5.39 -25.64
CA PHE A 161 39.70 6.81 -25.96
C PHE A 161 38.25 7.25 -26.15
N PRO A 162 37.77 8.24 -25.41
CA PRO A 162 36.45 8.79 -25.66
C PRO A 162 36.39 9.54 -26.99
N LEU A 163 35.26 9.44 -27.67
CA LEU A 163 35.04 10.06 -28.98
C LEU A 163 34.09 11.26 -28.87
N ALA A 164 34.42 12.35 -29.58
CA ALA A 164 33.51 13.45 -29.76
C ALA A 164 32.34 13.04 -30.67
N TYR A 165 31.12 13.28 -30.25
CA TYR A 165 29.89 12.86 -30.95
C TYR A 165 29.79 13.38 -32.40
N GLU A 166 30.23 14.65 -32.62
CA GLU A 166 30.06 15.30 -33.93
C GLU A 166 31.13 14.93 -34.96
N LYS A 167 32.32 14.53 -34.51
CA LYS A 167 33.46 14.37 -35.42
C LYS A 167 33.95 12.92 -35.55
N GLN A 168 33.52 12.03 -34.66
CA GLN A 168 34.04 10.63 -34.58
C GLN A 168 35.58 10.56 -34.58
N GLU A 169 36.25 11.66 -34.29
CA GLU A 169 37.69 11.73 -34.20
C GLU A 169 38.14 11.41 -32.76
N VAL A 170 39.22 10.67 -32.66
CA VAL A 170 39.87 10.44 -31.37
C VAL A 170 40.29 11.80 -30.82
N SER A 171 39.70 12.20 -29.69
CA SER A 171 40.06 13.45 -29.03
C SER A 171 41.48 13.32 -28.48
N ASP A 172 42.16 14.45 -28.28
CA ASP A 172 43.46 14.53 -27.55
C ASP A 172 43.28 14.16 -26.04
N ALA A 173 42.11 13.63 -25.65
CA ALA A 173 41.81 13.22 -24.30
C ALA A 173 42.74 12.07 -23.88
N PRO A 174 43.15 12.02 -22.61
CA PRO A 174 44.02 10.98 -22.11
C PRO A 174 43.34 9.61 -22.19
N LYS A 175 44.12 8.61 -22.57
CA LYS A 175 43.72 7.20 -22.55
C LYS A 175 43.22 6.84 -21.13
N ILE A 176 42.03 6.27 -21.04
CA ILE A 176 41.48 5.78 -19.78
C ILE A 176 41.70 4.29 -19.70
N THR A 177 42.28 3.85 -18.60
CA THR A 177 42.59 2.41 -18.37
C THR A 177 41.53 1.82 -17.44
N PHE A 178 40.90 0.75 -17.89
CA PHE A 178 39.94 -0.05 -17.12
C PHE A 178 40.51 -1.42 -16.79
N THR A 179 40.04 -1.97 -15.67
CA THR A 179 40.21 -3.37 -15.32
C THR A 179 38.91 -4.11 -15.58
N LEU A 180 38.99 -5.19 -16.32
CA LEU A 180 37.81 -6.02 -16.59
C LEU A 180 37.41 -6.81 -15.34
N ALA A 181 36.33 -6.40 -14.67
CA ALA A 181 35.82 -7.07 -13.47
C ALA A 181 34.92 -8.26 -13.81
N GLY A 182 34.18 -8.18 -14.90
CA GLY A 182 33.31 -9.27 -15.33
C GLY A 182 32.79 -9.10 -16.76
N VAL A 183 32.28 -10.19 -17.27
CA VAL A 183 31.74 -10.30 -18.65
C VAL A 183 30.26 -10.60 -18.55
N PHE A 184 29.45 -9.84 -19.24
CA PHE A 184 28.01 -10.05 -19.28
C PHE A 184 27.52 -10.54 -20.64
N ALA A 185 26.49 -11.39 -20.60
CA ALA A 185 25.77 -11.79 -21.79
C ALA A 185 24.47 -11.02 -21.91
N ARG A 186 24.21 -10.50 -23.10
CA ARG A 186 22.93 -9.86 -23.45
C ARG A 186 21.89 -10.94 -23.75
N ARG A 187 20.76 -10.92 -23.09
CA ARG A 187 19.64 -11.82 -23.41
C ARG A 187 18.66 -11.14 -24.34
N GLN A 188 17.90 -10.19 -23.85
CA GLN A 188 16.94 -9.36 -24.60
C GLN A 188 17.13 -7.89 -24.24
N SER A 189 18.34 -7.52 -23.86
CA SER A 189 18.65 -6.19 -23.35
C SER A 189 18.60 -5.14 -24.46
N GLY A 190 18.21 -3.91 -24.09
CA GLY A 190 18.34 -2.73 -24.95
C GLY A 190 19.78 -2.23 -25.11
N LEU A 191 20.79 -2.96 -24.59
CA LEU A 191 22.20 -2.63 -24.69
C LEU A 191 22.72 -2.81 -26.11
N ALA A 192 23.49 -1.84 -26.60
CA ALA A 192 24.17 -1.95 -27.90
C ALA A 192 25.18 -3.10 -27.92
N GLN A 193 25.52 -3.55 -29.11
CA GLN A 193 26.63 -4.49 -29.29
C GLN A 193 27.95 -3.82 -28.86
N ASN A 194 28.90 -4.64 -28.40
CA ASN A 194 30.23 -4.18 -28.01
C ASN A 194 30.21 -3.10 -26.93
N SER A 195 29.36 -3.23 -25.94
CA SER A 195 29.19 -2.23 -24.87
C SER A 195 30.03 -2.51 -23.64
N LEU A 196 30.35 -1.43 -22.93
CA LEU A 196 30.95 -1.44 -21.60
C LEU A 196 29.98 -0.85 -20.58
N ILE A 197 30.00 -1.38 -19.36
CA ILE A 197 29.30 -0.80 -18.21
C ILE A 197 30.34 -0.36 -17.19
N VAL A 198 30.27 0.89 -16.79
CA VAL A 198 31.26 1.54 -15.92
C VAL A 198 30.57 2.36 -14.83
N PRO A 199 31.27 2.72 -13.74
CA PRO A 199 30.74 3.67 -12.76
C PRO A 199 30.43 5.03 -13.41
N ASN A 200 29.25 5.60 -13.13
CA ASN A 200 28.90 6.91 -13.67
C ASN A 200 29.75 8.06 -13.10
N THR A 201 30.46 7.82 -12.02
CA THR A 201 31.43 8.73 -11.42
C THR A 201 32.55 9.12 -12.38
N ILE A 202 32.83 8.29 -13.41
CA ILE A 202 33.76 8.60 -14.49
C ILE A 202 33.33 9.85 -15.28
N PHE A 203 32.03 10.08 -15.37
CA PHE A 203 31.43 11.21 -16.11
C PHE A 203 31.21 12.47 -15.24
N LYS A 204 31.45 12.39 -13.92
CA LYS A 204 31.22 13.51 -13.00
C LYS A 204 32.36 14.50 -13.02
N GLY A 205 32.06 15.82 -13.19
CA GLY A 205 32.76 17.06 -12.98
C GLY A 205 34.22 17.07 -12.51
N GLU A 206 34.74 18.17 -12.01
CA GLU A 206 36.15 18.37 -11.59
C GLU A 206 36.67 17.15 -10.79
N GLY A 207 37.57 16.35 -11.41
CA GLY A 207 38.13 15.12 -10.87
C GLY A 207 37.64 13.83 -11.52
N GLY A 208 36.63 13.83 -12.38
CA GLY A 208 36.22 12.66 -13.16
C GLY A 208 37.20 12.38 -14.31
N LEU A 209 37.48 11.10 -14.56
CA LEU A 209 38.48 10.66 -15.56
C LEU A 209 38.10 11.05 -17.01
N LEU A 210 36.82 11.30 -17.29
CA LEU A 210 36.30 11.72 -18.59
C LEU A 210 35.88 13.19 -18.62
N TYR A 211 36.35 14.01 -17.69
CA TYR A 211 36.03 15.42 -17.64
C TYR A 211 36.89 16.21 -18.63
N ASP A 212 36.43 16.25 -19.86
CA ASP A 212 36.77 17.33 -20.80
C ASP A 212 35.48 18.07 -21.15
N ALA A 213 35.55 19.43 -21.22
CA ALA A 213 34.40 20.27 -21.56
C ALA A 213 33.77 19.89 -22.91
N THR A 214 34.54 19.30 -23.82
CA THR A 214 34.09 18.78 -25.12
C THR A 214 33.29 17.49 -24.99
N MET A 215 33.51 16.70 -23.93
CA MET A 215 32.87 15.40 -23.72
C MET A 215 31.54 15.51 -22.98
N ILE A 216 31.36 16.50 -22.14
CA ILE A 216 30.07 16.77 -21.48
C ILE A 216 28.95 16.96 -22.54
N ASN A 217 29.30 17.42 -23.74
CA ASN A 217 28.37 17.58 -24.86
C ASN A 217 27.93 16.27 -25.52
N ASN A 218 28.63 15.17 -25.21
CA ASN A 218 28.50 13.88 -25.88
C ASN A 218 27.96 12.77 -24.98
N CYS A 219 27.71 13.08 -23.69
CA CYS A 219 27.13 12.12 -22.75
C CYS A 219 25.64 12.38 -22.63
N PHE A 220 24.82 11.39 -22.90
CA PHE A 220 23.38 11.47 -22.82
C PHE A 220 22.90 10.63 -21.62
N TYR A 221 21.88 11.12 -20.91
CA TYR A 221 21.12 10.23 -20.03
C TYR A 221 20.25 9.33 -20.88
N GLN A 222 20.52 8.05 -20.82
CA GLN A 222 19.65 7.04 -21.41
C GLN A 222 18.47 6.74 -20.47
N THR A 223 18.73 6.68 -19.17
CA THR A 223 17.75 6.37 -18.17
C THR A 223 17.98 7.21 -16.93
N TYR A 224 16.92 7.81 -16.45
CA TYR A 224 16.90 8.52 -15.19
C TYR A 224 15.69 8.03 -14.41
N ARG A 225 15.92 7.19 -13.40
CA ARG A 225 14.89 6.54 -12.61
C ARG A 225 15.14 6.80 -11.14
N LEU A 226 14.12 7.26 -10.45
CA LEU A 226 14.11 7.46 -9.01
C LEU A 226 13.17 6.43 -8.39
N GLU A 227 13.57 5.81 -7.29
CA GLU A 227 12.72 4.98 -6.47
C GLU A 227 12.24 5.78 -5.28
N LEU A 228 10.92 5.88 -5.12
CA LEU A 228 10.30 6.57 -4.00
C LEU A 228 10.44 5.74 -2.73
N ASN A 229 10.75 6.39 -1.61
CA ASN A 229 10.63 5.76 -0.31
C ASN A 229 9.15 5.49 -0.01
N THR A 230 8.82 4.26 0.35
CA THR A 230 7.44 3.79 0.56
C THR A 230 6.65 4.63 1.56
N ASP A 231 7.32 5.25 2.54
CA ASP A 231 6.70 6.15 3.51
C ASP A 231 6.00 7.35 2.86
N TYR A 232 6.43 7.74 1.65
CA TYR A 232 5.88 8.87 0.89
C TYR A 232 4.91 8.45 -0.23
N ASN A 233 4.57 7.18 -0.35
CA ASN A 233 3.66 6.69 -1.39
C ASN A 233 2.29 7.39 -1.40
N ARG A 234 1.81 7.83 -0.24
CA ARG A 234 0.56 8.61 -0.11
C ARG A 234 0.69 10.04 -0.63
N GLN A 235 1.91 10.59 -0.63
CA GLN A 235 2.22 11.97 -0.99
C GLN A 235 2.89 12.06 -2.36
N ILE A 236 2.70 11.06 -3.21
CA ILE A 236 3.37 10.95 -4.52
C ILE A 236 3.19 12.21 -5.39
N ASP A 237 2.03 12.85 -5.35
CA ASP A 237 1.78 14.06 -6.15
C ASP A 237 2.65 15.24 -5.68
N GLU A 238 2.79 15.43 -4.36
CA GLU A 238 3.66 16.46 -3.77
C GLU A 238 5.14 16.17 -4.07
N VAL A 239 5.52 14.89 -4.08
CA VAL A 239 6.89 14.49 -4.41
C VAL A 239 7.18 14.74 -5.90
N LEU A 240 6.23 14.45 -6.79
CA LEU A 240 6.37 14.74 -8.22
C LEU A 240 6.57 16.25 -8.46
N GLU A 241 5.79 17.12 -7.80
CA GLU A 241 5.96 18.56 -7.89
C GLU A 241 7.36 19.01 -7.42
N LYS A 242 7.86 18.48 -6.30
CA LYS A 242 9.22 18.76 -5.81
C LYS A 242 10.29 18.29 -6.79
N ILE A 243 10.12 17.13 -7.42
CA ILE A 243 11.05 16.64 -8.44
C ILE A 243 11.03 17.57 -9.67
N GLU A 244 9.85 17.96 -10.15
CA GLU A 244 9.70 18.88 -11.27
C GLU A 244 10.40 20.23 -10.99
N GLU A 245 10.23 20.81 -9.80
CA GLU A 245 10.93 22.02 -9.37
C GLU A 245 12.44 21.85 -9.38
N LYS A 246 12.97 20.70 -8.94
CA LYS A 246 14.41 20.43 -8.95
C LYS A 246 14.96 20.22 -10.36
N LEU A 247 14.22 19.59 -11.23
CA LEU A 247 14.64 19.36 -12.61
C LEU A 247 14.62 20.62 -13.47
N ILE A 248 13.80 21.64 -13.13
CA ILE A 248 13.69 23.01 -13.73
C ILE A 248 13.53 23.01 -15.26
N SER A 249 13.42 21.92 -15.93
CA SER A 249 13.25 21.87 -17.36
C SER A 249 12.13 20.92 -17.72
N LYS A 250 11.68 21.05 -18.95
CA LYS A 250 10.56 20.27 -19.47
C LYS A 250 10.92 18.78 -19.59
N TYR A 251 10.63 18.04 -18.53
CA TYR A 251 10.67 16.60 -18.48
C TYR A 251 9.27 16.05 -18.42
N THR A 252 9.06 14.94 -19.10
CA THR A 252 7.88 14.12 -18.89
C THR A 252 8.22 13.11 -17.80
N LEU A 253 7.56 13.24 -16.64
CA LEU A 253 7.66 12.26 -15.57
C LEU A 253 6.66 11.14 -15.81
N VAL A 254 7.15 9.91 -15.84
CA VAL A 254 6.35 8.69 -15.95
C VAL A 254 6.50 7.90 -14.67
N THR A 255 5.38 7.47 -14.10
CA THR A 255 5.40 6.71 -12.85
C THR A 255 4.43 5.54 -12.90
N ASN A 256 4.77 4.45 -12.22
CA ASN A 256 3.89 3.31 -12.01
C ASN A 256 2.86 3.55 -10.88
N ALA A 257 2.83 4.71 -10.23
CA ALA A 257 1.86 5.07 -9.20
C ALA A 257 0.39 4.92 -9.66
N ARG A 258 0.14 5.04 -10.97
CA ARG A 258 -1.18 4.81 -11.55
C ARG A 258 -1.69 3.39 -11.27
N THR A 259 -0.82 2.39 -11.34
CA THR A 259 -1.19 0.99 -11.07
C THR A 259 -1.57 0.81 -9.60
N MET A 260 -0.81 1.41 -8.68
CA MET A 260 -1.14 1.43 -7.26
C MET A 260 -2.50 2.09 -7.01
N ARG A 261 -2.74 3.28 -7.56
CA ARG A 261 -4.03 3.99 -7.42
C ARG A 261 -5.20 3.19 -8.00
N GLN A 262 -5.00 2.49 -9.10
CA GLN A 262 -6.03 1.61 -9.67
C GLN A 262 -6.35 0.42 -8.77
N ALA A 263 -5.38 -0.09 -8.03
CA ALA A 263 -5.60 -1.16 -7.06
C ALA A 263 -6.32 -0.67 -5.79
N ILE A 264 -6.01 0.55 -5.31
CA ILE A 264 -6.58 1.13 -4.09
C ILE A 264 -8.01 1.63 -4.30
N ARG A 265 -8.27 2.32 -5.40
CA ARG A 265 -9.55 3.00 -5.68
C ARG A 265 -10.80 2.15 -5.45
N PRO A 266 -10.91 0.89 -5.90
CA PRO A 266 -12.10 0.07 -5.65
C PRO A 266 -12.26 -0.28 -4.17
N ILE A 267 -11.17 -0.43 -3.42
CA ILE A 267 -11.20 -0.72 -1.98
C ILE A 267 -11.67 0.54 -1.22
N GLU A 268 -11.16 1.71 -1.56
CA GLU A 268 -11.60 3.00 -0.98
C GLU A 268 -13.08 3.26 -1.23
N GLN A 269 -13.56 3.04 -2.45
CA GLN A 269 -14.98 3.20 -2.79
C GLN A 269 -15.87 2.25 -1.98
N LYS A 270 -15.43 0.99 -1.83
CA LYS A 270 -16.12 0.00 -0.99
C LYS A 270 -16.14 0.45 0.47
N LEU A 271 -15.00 0.87 1.00
CA LEU A 271 -14.85 1.33 2.39
C LEU A 271 -15.74 2.54 2.66
N GLN A 272 -15.73 3.53 1.77
CA GLN A 272 -16.59 4.71 1.88
C GLN A 272 -18.08 4.34 1.89
N LEU A 273 -18.50 3.40 1.04
CA LEU A 273 -19.88 2.89 1.06
C LEU A 273 -20.20 2.19 2.37
N GLN A 274 -19.29 1.37 2.88
CA GLN A 274 -19.47 0.69 4.16
C GLN A 274 -19.57 1.68 5.32
N GLU A 275 -18.72 2.69 5.38
CA GLU A 275 -18.77 3.75 6.40
C GLU A 275 -20.11 4.52 6.35
N MET A 276 -20.62 4.81 5.17
CA MET A 276 -21.94 5.43 5.02
C MET A 276 -23.09 4.54 5.49
N LEU A 277 -22.96 3.22 5.37
CA LEU A 277 -24.01 2.25 5.74
C LEU A 277 -23.95 1.84 7.22
N GLU A 278 -22.85 2.04 7.92
CA GLU A 278 -22.66 1.60 9.30
C GLU A 278 -23.76 2.14 10.25
N ILE A 279 -23.94 3.46 10.26
CA ILE A 279 -24.93 4.12 11.13
C ILE A 279 -26.36 3.66 10.78
N PRO A 280 -26.83 3.70 9.52
CA PRO A 280 -28.15 3.19 9.14
C PRO A 280 -28.39 1.73 9.57
N LEU A 281 -27.43 0.85 9.37
CA LEU A 281 -27.54 -0.56 9.74
C LEU A 281 -27.65 -0.73 11.27
N MET A 282 -26.84 0.01 12.03
CA MET A 282 -26.93 0.02 13.49
C MET A 282 -28.31 0.52 13.97
N VAL A 283 -28.83 1.59 13.37
CA VAL A 283 -30.16 2.12 13.70
C VAL A 283 -31.25 1.10 13.41
N ILE A 284 -31.20 0.44 12.24
CA ILE A 284 -32.16 -0.62 11.88
C ILE A 284 -32.09 -1.77 12.89
N PHE A 285 -30.90 -2.19 13.29
CA PHE A 285 -30.72 -3.27 14.27
C PHE A 285 -31.31 -2.89 15.65
N VAL A 286 -31.05 -1.66 16.13
CA VAL A 286 -31.63 -1.15 17.39
C VAL A 286 -33.16 -1.09 17.30
N ILE A 287 -33.72 -0.55 16.22
CA ILE A 287 -35.17 -0.45 16.04
C ILE A 287 -35.79 -1.85 16.01
N ALA A 288 -35.22 -2.80 15.29
CA ALA A 288 -35.75 -4.14 15.21
C ALA A 288 -35.79 -4.83 16.60
N THR A 289 -34.74 -4.69 17.40
CA THR A 289 -34.69 -5.23 18.76
C THR A 289 -35.67 -4.51 19.71
N MET A 290 -35.84 -3.19 19.57
CA MET A 290 -36.81 -2.40 20.32
C MET A 290 -38.25 -2.84 20.03
N VAL A 291 -38.60 -3.02 18.75
CA VAL A 291 -39.93 -3.45 18.33
C VAL A 291 -40.24 -4.85 18.89
N LEU A 292 -39.32 -5.78 18.75
CA LEU A 292 -39.52 -7.13 19.34
C LEU A 292 -39.58 -7.10 20.86
N GLY A 293 -38.76 -6.28 21.51
CA GLY A 293 -38.81 -6.07 22.95
C GLY A 293 -40.15 -5.52 23.41
N LEU A 294 -40.69 -4.55 22.69
CA LEU A 294 -42.03 -3.99 22.95
C LEU A 294 -43.13 -5.07 22.79
N LEU A 295 -43.11 -5.82 21.69
CA LEU A 295 -44.06 -6.90 21.45
C LEU A 295 -44.00 -7.97 22.55
N LEU A 296 -42.81 -8.30 23.02
CA LEU A 296 -42.62 -9.23 24.12
C LEU A 296 -43.20 -8.66 25.43
N ALA A 297 -42.93 -7.40 25.76
CA ALA A 297 -43.49 -6.71 26.91
C ALA A 297 -45.02 -6.66 26.87
N LEU A 298 -45.62 -6.34 25.71
CA LEU A 298 -47.07 -6.33 25.52
C LEU A 298 -47.67 -7.73 25.64
N SER A 299 -46.99 -8.78 25.19
CA SER A 299 -47.48 -10.17 25.34
C SER A 299 -47.58 -10.61 26.80
N LEU A 300 -46.79 -10.02 27.68
CA LEU A 300 -46.81 -10.30 29.13
C LEU A 300 -47.89 -9.52 29.88
N LYS A 301 -48.57 -8.55 29.21
CA LYS A 301 -49.63 -7.75 29.82
C LYS A 301 -50.75 -8.61 30.41
N THR A 302 -51.18 -9.62 29.71
CA THR A 302 -52.23 -10.50 30.17
C THR A 302 -51.83 -11.35 31.39
N GLU A 303 -50.60 -11.79 31.45
CA GLU A 303 -50.08 -12.53 32.62
C GLU A 303 -49.97 -11.64 33.86
N LEU A 304 -49.47 -10.40 33.67
CA LEU A 304 -49.41 -9.43 34.75
C LEU A 304 -50.81 -9.15 35.33
N PHE A 305 -51.76 -8.96 34.45
CA PHE A 305 -53.15 -8.70 34.82
C PHE A 305 -53.74 -9.90 35.64
N LEU A 306 -53.58 -11.12 35.17
CA LEU A 306 -54.06 -12.33 35.86
C LEU A 306 -53.44 -12.49 37.28
N ARG A 307 -52.17 -12.24 37.42
CA ARG A 307 -51.46 -12.30 38.69
C ARG A 307 -51.93 -11.21 39.70
N PHE A 308 -52.22 -10.02 39.17
CA PHE A 308 -52.79 -8.95 39.99
C PHE A 308 -54.21 -9.27 40.48
N LEU A 309 -55.01 -9.95 39.64
CA LEU A 309 -56.34 -10.42 39.98
C LEU A 309 -56.33 -11.52 41.10
N ILE A 310 -55.34 -12.37 41.09
CA ILE A 310 -55.17 -13.43 42.14
C ILE A 310 -54.62 -12.84 43.44
N GLY A 311 -54.34 -11.52 43.52
CA GLY A 311 -53.91 -10.85 44.71
C GLY A 311 -52.39 -10.87 45.00
N GLU A 312 -51.55 -11.29 44.01
CA GLU A 312 -50.10 -11.16 44.18
C GLU A 312 -49.69 -9.70 44.35
N LYS A 313 -48.74 -9.42 45.26
CA LYS A 313 -48.22 -8.07 45.49
C LYS A 313 -47.57 -7.52 44.21
N ARG A 314 -48.05 -6.38 43.73
CA ARG A 314 -47.68 -5.74 42.45
C ARG A 314 -46.18 -5.64 42.23
N HIS A 315 -45.43 -5.17 43.26
CA HIS A 315 -43.97 -5.01 43.17
C HIS A 315 -43.25 -6.34 43.01
N LEU A 316 -43.72 -7.44 43.63
CA LEU A 316 -43.11 -8.79 43.51
C LEU A 316 -43.34 -9.37 42.13
N VAL A 317 -44.53 -9.18 41.58
CA VAL A 317 -44.82 -9.66 40.18
C VAL A 317 -43.98 -8.87 39.18
N LEU A 318 -43.88 -7.55 39.31
CA LEU A 318 -43.07 -6.70 38.46
C LEU A 318 -41.60 -7.10 38.51
N VAL A 319 -41.02 -7.27 39.67
CA VAL A 319 -39.62 -7.73 39.84
C VAL A 319 -39.38 -9.10 39.18
N LYS A 320 -40.32 -10.04 39.33
CA LYS A 320 -40.21 -11.38 38.71
C LYS A 320 -40.25 -11.30 37.19
N VAL A 321 -41.13 -10.49 36.64
CA VAL A 321 -41.28 -10.31 35.16
C VAL A 321 -40.09 -9.58 34.57
N LEU A 322 -39.70 -8.45 35.17
CA LEU A 322 -38.53 -7.69 34.76
C LEU A 322 -37.25 -8.52 34.87
N GLY A 323 -37.10 -9.29 35.95
CA GLY A 323 -35.96 -10.19 36.13
C GLY A 323 -35.91 -11.29 35.05
N SER A 324 -37.08 -11.84 34.65
CA SER A 324 -37.12 -12.83 33.56
C SER A 324 -36.78 -12.22 32.19
N LEU A 325 -37.21 -10.99 31.92
CA LEU A 325 -36.87 -10.28 30.69
C LEU A 325 -35.39 -9.92 30.65
N PHE A 326 -34.86 -9.43 31.75
CA PHE A 326 -33.42 -9.13 31.86
C PHE A 326 -32.57 -10.38 31.69
N LEU A 327 -32.98 -11.50 32.29
CA LEU A 327 -32.29 -12.77 32.09
C LEU A 327 -32.29 -13.20 30.59
N THR A 328 -33.40 -13.00 29.89
CA THR A 328 -33.50 -13.30 28.46
C THR A 328 -32.53 -12.44 27.66
N LEU A 329 -32.45 -11.13 27.96
CA LEU A 329 -31.49 -10.22 27.32
C LEU A 329 -30.03 -10.63 27.60
N CYS A 330 -29.70 -10.97 28.86
CA CYS A 330 -28.35 -11.43 29.21
C CYS A 330 -27.98 -12.75 28.53
N LEU A 331 -28.92 -13.69 28.41
CA LEU A 331 -28.68 -14.92 27.68
C LEU A 331 -28.45 -14.65 26.18
N GLY A 332 -29.26 -13.76 25.57
CA GLY A 332 -29.07 -13.33 24.19
C GLY A 332 -27.69 -12.71 23.96
N ALA A 333 -27.29 -11.80 24.86
CA ALA A 333 -25.99 -11.17 24.79
C ALA A 333 -24.83 -12.18 24.95
N GLY A 334 -24.96 -13.12 25.91
CA GLY A 334 -23.95 -14.14 26.14
C GLY A 334 -23.77 -15.07 24.94
N VAL A 335 -24.89 -15.53 24.35
CA VAL A 335 -24.86 -16.37 23.13
C VAL A 335 -24.26 -15.60 21.95
N SER A 336 -24.60 -14.30 21.80
CA SER A 336 -24.07 -13.46 20.74
C SER A 336 -22.56 -13.26 20.87
N LEU A 337 -22.06 -13.01 22.08
CA LEU A 337 -20.63 -12.88 22.34
C LEU A 337 -19.87 -14.18 22.07
N LEU A 338 -20.43 -15.32 22.48
CA LEU A 338 -19.84 -16.62 22.14
C LEU A 338 -19.79 -16.85 20.63
N ALA A 339 -20.84 -16.51 19.92
CA ALA A 339 -20.86 -16.63 18.45
C ALA A 339 -19.82 -15.73 17.79
N VAL A 340 -19.69 -14.47 18.23
CA VAL A 340 -18.65 -13.55 17.74
C VAL A 340 -17.26 -14.10 18.01
N TRP A 341 -17.02 -14.64 19.20
CA TRP A 341 -15.75 -15.27 19.53
C TRP A 341 -15.37 -16.39 18.56
N PHE A 342 -16.34 -17.25 18.19
CA PHE A 342 -16.11 -18.33 17.23
C PHE A 342 -15.93 -17.84 15.79
N VAL A 343 -16.64 -16.80 15.36
CA VAL A 343 -16.70 -16.37 13.96
C VAL A 343 -15.69 -15.28 13.64
N ALA A 344 -15.53 -14.30 14.52
CA ALA A 344 -14.68 -13.13 14.28
C ALA A 344 -13.34 -13.18 15.05
N GLY A 345 -13.28 -13.93 16.16
CA GLY A 345 -12.11 -14.01 17.03
C GLY A 345 -12.25 -13.19 18.32
N SER A 346 -11.33 -13.42 19.25
CA SER A 346 -11.34 -12.77 20.58
C SER A 346 -11.11 -11.28 20.55
N GLU A 347 -10.38 -10.78 19.57
CA GLU A 347 -10.04 -9.38 19.35
C GLU A 347 -11.28 -8.49 19.09
N TRP A 348 -12.33 -9.07 18.48
CA TRP A 348 -13.58 -8.38 18.13
C TRP A 348 -14.63 -8.38 19.24
N MET A 349 -14.37 -9.07 20.34
CA MET A 349 -15.32 -9.16 21.46
C MET A 349 -15.63 -7.82 22.12
N MET A 350 -14.65 -6.91 22.23
CA MET A 350 -14.85 -5.60 22.85
C MET A 350 -15.83 -4.76 22.03
N GLN A 351 -15.73 -4.84 20.72
CA GLN A 351 -16.58 -4.09 19.79
C GLN A 351 -18.00 -4.66 19.77
N ALA A 352 -18.13 -6.00 19.71
CA ALA A 352 -19.40 -6.68 19.87
C ALA A 352 -20.09 -6.33 21.18
N PHE A 353 -19.34 -6.25 22.29
CA PHE A 353 -19.84 -5.86 23.59
C PHE A 353 -20.37 -4.42 23.61
N THR A 354 -19.73 -3.51 22.86
CA THR A 354 -20.20 -2.13 22.73
C THR A 354 -21.55 -2.05 22.01
N TYR A 355 -21.71 -2.75 20.89
CA TYR A 355 -23.00 -2.85 20.19
C TYR A 355 -24.08 -3.46 21.08
N LEU A 356 -23.76 -4.54 21.78
CA LEU A 356 -24.69 -5.19 22.70
C LEU A 356 -25.11 -4.27 23.85
N LYS A 357 -24.21 -3.52 24.45
CA LYS A 357 -24.53 -2.55 25.52
C LYS A 357 -25.57 -1.54 25.05
N ILE A 358 -25.34 -0.93 23.88
CA ILE A 358 -26.24 0.08 23.33
C ILE A 358 -27.61 -0.55 23.06
N THR A 359 -27.63 -1.67 22.35
CA THR A 359 -28.87 -2.35 21.98
C THR A 359 -29.65 -2.85 23.20
N MET A 360 -28.96 -3.44 24.17
CA MET A 360 -29.57 -3.88 25.43
C MET A 360 -30.18 -2.73 26.23
N ALA A 361 -29.48 -1.58 26.31
CA ALA A 361 -29.96 -0.42 27.05
C ALA A 361 -31.26 0.11 26.46
N PHE A 362 -31.33 0.31 25.12
CA PHE A 362 -32.54 0.76 24.45
C PHE A 362 -33.66 -0.27 24.55
N THR A 363 -33.37 -1.57 24.33
CA THR A 363 -34.36 -2.62 24.42
C THR A 363 -34.92 -2.74 25.84
N ALA A 364 -34.09 -2.70 26.87
CA ALA A 364 -34.51 -2.74 28.25
C ALA A 364 -35.39 -1.53 28.62
N LEU A 365 -35.03 -0.33 28.14
CA LEU A 365 -35.82 0.88 28.37
C LEU A 365 -37.23 0.72 27.78
N ILE A 366 -37.33 0.31 26.53
CA ILE A 366 -38.63 0.13 25.81
C ILE A 366 -39.45 -0.99 26.42
N MET A 367 -38.84 -2.06 26.93
CA MET A 367 -39.55 -3.18 27.57
C MET A 367 -40.10 -2.80 28.95
N THR A 368 -39.34 -2.00 29.72
CA THR A 368 -39.75 -1.62 31.09
C THR A 368 -40.88 -0.60 31.11
N LEU A 369 -40.88 0.36 30.19
CA LEU A 369 -41.79 1.50 30.16
C LEU A 369 -43.30 1.08 30.13
N PRO A 370 -43.78 0.20 29.23
CA PRO A 370 -45.15 -0.27 29.23
C PRO A 370 -45.52 -1.10 30.48
N LEU A 371 -44.58 -1.85 31.02
CA LEU A 371 -44.83 -2.68 32.21
C LEU A 371 -45.01 -1.82 33.45
N VAL A 372 -44.24 -0.75 33.60
CA VAL A 372 -44.39 0.24 34.70
C VAL A 372 -45.72 0.99 34.58
N ILE A 373 -46.07 1.46 33.38
CA ILE A 373 -47.33 2.14 33.13
C ILE A 373 -48.54 1.25 33.45
N ILE A 374 -48.50 -0.01 33.06
CA ILE A 374 -49.57 -0.98 33.35
C ILE A 374 -49.72 -1.23 34.84
N SER A 375 -48.58 -1.34 35.57
CA SER A 375 -48.62 -1.56 37.02
C SER A 375 -49.19 -0.40 37.82
N GLY A 376 -49.07 0.83 37.31
CA GLY A 376 -49.57 2.03 37.93
C GLY A 376 -51.10 2.27 37.72
N LYS A 377 -51.71 1.59 36.73
CA LYS A 377 -53.14 1.80 36.47
C LYS A 377 -54.06 1.06 37.44
N ASN A 378 -55.21 1.69 37.78
CA ASN A 378 -56.22 1.08 38.65
C ASN A 378 -56.85 -0.11 37.93
N LEU A 379 -56.88 -1.29 38.55
CA LEU A 379 -57.38 -2.57 37.99
C LEU A 379 -58.81 -2.41 37.45
N VAL A 380 -59.68 -1.63 38.08
CA VAL A 380 -61.05 -1.40 37.67
C VAL A 380 -61.14 -0.66 36.32
N LYS A 381 -60.28 0.32 36.06
CA LYS A 381 -60.21 1.03 34.77
C LYS A 381 -59.69 0.16 33.63
N LEU A 382 -58.76 -0.77 33.92
CA LEU A 382 -58.25 -1.71 32.93
C LEU A 382 -59.31 -2.75 32.51
N TYR A 383 -60.22 -3.12 33.43
CA TYR A 383 -61.30 -4.04 33.11
C TYR A 383 -62.37 -3.35 32.23
N GLN A 384 -62.74 -2.13 32.57
CA GLN A 384 -63.71 -1.36 31.77
C GLN A 384 -63.26 -1.03 30.35
N GLN A 385 -61.95 -0.92 30.08
CA GLN A 385 -61.43 -0.72 28.74
C GLN A 385 -61.41 -1.96 27.86
N ARG A 386 -61.76 -3.12 28.39
CA ARG A 386 -61.77 -4.40 27.64
C ARG A 386 -63.17 -4.83 27.22
N GLU A 387 -64.21 -4.25 27.82
CA GLU A 387 -65.62 -4.51 27.49
C GLU A 387 -66.25 -3.44 26.58
N GLY A 388 -65.56 -2.34 26.26
CA GLY A 388 -65.87 -1.36 25.24
C GLY A 388 -64.89 -1.43 24.09
#